data_5a7d045b0da4d1a1b83fb9ee9596b777
#
_entry.id   5a7d045b0da4d1a1b83fb9ee9596b777
#
_cell.length_a   1.000
_cell.length_b   1.000
_cell.length_c   1.000
_cell.angle_alpha   90.00
_cell.angle_beta   90.00
_cell.angle_gamma   90.00
#
_symmetry.space_group_name_H-M   'P 1'
#
loop_
_entity.id
_entity.type
_entity.pdbx_description
1 polymer ?
#
loop_
_entity_poly.entity_id
_entity_poly.type
_entity_poly.pdbx_seq_one_letter_code
_entity_poly.pdbx_strand_id
1 'polypeptide(L)'
;MIKKLFPMPLHSVLLVIVWLLLNDLTFGHLVLGTILAIMIPWVAAPLSDPHARVKKPLHALRYIIMVLGDIVVSNFEVAGRILRSNKHLKPGLIAMPLDLTGHFPLAVLASTISLTPGTVSVDFSEDMQWLYIHALHVDDEQSLIDRIKSRYEAPLREIFAC
;
A
#
# COMPACT_ATOMS: atom_id res chain seq x y z
N MET A 1 -0.51 18.35 26.57
CA MET A 1 -1.31 19.26 25.74
C MET A 1 -0.94 19.18 24.25
N ILE A 2 0.32 19.15 23.87
CA ILE A 2 0.78 19.13 22.45
C ILE A 2 0.27 17.91 21.67
N LYS A 3 0.24 16.71 22.26
CA LYS A 3 -0.29 15.49 21.59
C LYS A 3 -1.81 15.54 21.26
N LYS A 4 -2.59 16.38 21.92
CA LYS A 4 -4.00 16.61 21.58
C LYS A 4 -4.18 17.57 20.40
N LEU A 5 -3.24 18.49 20.22
CA LEU A 5 -3.27 19.47 19.13
C LEU A 5 -2.64 18.91 17.84
N PHE A 6 -1.67 18.00 17.98
CA PHE A 6 -0.99 17.32 16.86
C PHE A 6 -1.09 15.79 17.04
N PRO A 7 -2.22 15.17 16.73
CA PRO A 7 -2.40 13.73 16.89
C PRO A 7 -1.44 12.94 15.98
N MET A 8 -1.08 13.48 14.81
CA MET A 8 -0.24 12.85 13.80
C MET A 8 0.80 13.82 13.24
N PRO A 9 1.86 14.15 13.98
CA PRO A 9 2.80 15.21 13.60
C PRO A 9 3.52 14.95 12.26
N LEU A 10 3.86 13.68 11.97
CA LEU A 10 4.46 13.31 10.68
C LEU A 10 3.51 13.57 9.50
N HIS A 11 2.23 13.22 9.65
CA HIS A 11 1.23 13.49 8.61
C HIS A 11 1.05 14.99 8.39
N SER A 12 1.04 15.79 9.46
CA SER A 12 0.94 17.25 9.35
C SER A 12 2.12 17.82 8.58
N VAL A 13 3.35 17.40 8.87
CA VAL A 13 4.53 17.85 8.13
C VAL A 13 4.47 17.45 6.66
N LEU A 14 4.10 16.20 6.37
CA LEU A 14 3.94 15.72 4.99
C LEU A 14 2.86 16.50 4.23
N LEU A 15 1.73 16.80 4.86
CA LEU A 15 0.66 17.58 4.25
C LEU A 15 1.11 19.00 3.89
N VAL A 16 1.89 19.69 4.76
CA VAL A 16 2.46 21.00 4.42
C VAL A 16 3.39 20.89 3.21
N ILE A 17 4.28 19.89 3.20
CA ILE A 17 5.21 19.68 2.09
C ILE A 17 4.45 19.44 0.81
N VAL A 18 3.49 18.50 0.80
CA VAL A 18 2.67 18.20 -0.39
C VAL A 18 1.89 19.42 -0.84
N TRP A 19 1.29 20.17 0.09
CA TRP A 19 0.56 21.40 -0.24
C TRP A 19 1.44 22.42 -0.97
N LEU A 20 2.66 22.64 -0.45
CA LEU A 20 3.61 23.59 -1.04
C LEU A 20 4.22 23.10 -2.35
N LEU A 21 4.30 21.78 -2.58
CA LEU A 21 4.73 21.20 -3.85
C LEU A 21 3.66 21.34 -4.95
N LEU A 22 2.38 21.31 -4.57
CA LEU A 22 1.24 21.43 -5.50
C LEU A 22 0.82 22.87 -5.75
N ASN A 23 1.27 23.80 -4.91
CA ASN A 23 0.95 25.23 -5.00
C ASN A 23 2.24 26.06 -4.97
N ASP A 24 2.11 27.37 -5.19
CA ASP A 24 3.26 28.27 -5.10
C ASP A 24 3.77 28.44 -3.68
N LEU A 25 5.08 28.64 -3.53
CA LEU A 25 5.76 28.94 -2.26
C LEU A 25 5.51 30.39 -1.84
N THR A 26 4.27 30.74 -1.51
CA THR A 26 3.88 32.05 -1.00
C THR A 26 3.55 31.99 0.48
N PHE A 27 3.63 33.12 1.17
CA PHE A 27 3.26 33.21 2.57
C PHE A 27 1.80 32.80 2.82
N GLY A 28 0.88 33.14 1.89
CA GLY A 28 -0.52 32.74 1.97
C GLY A 28 -0.72 31.24 1.91
N HIS A 29 -0.03 30.55 0.98
CA HIS A 29 -0.09 29.08 0.87
C HIS A 29 0.59 28.38 2.05
N LEU A 30 1.65 28.96 2.62
CA LEU A 30 2.26 28.42 3.84
C LEU A 30 1.29 28.45 5.02
N VAL A 31 0.60 29.59 5.23
CA VAL A 31 -0.39 29.74 6.31
C VAL A 31 -1.56 28.79 6.10
N LEU A 32 -2.16 28.80 4.90
CA LEU A 32 -3.30 27.92 4.58
C LEU A 32 -2.94 26.44 4.67
N GLY A 33 -1.80 26.04 4.10
CA GLY A 33 -1.29 24.68 4.17
C GLY A 33 -1.04 24.22 5.61
N THR A 34 -0.52 25.10 6.47
CA THR A 34 -0.33 24.79 7.89
C THR A 34 -1.67 24.59 8.62
N ILE A 35 -2.65 25.44 8.36
CA ILE A 35 -3.99 25.29 8.95
C ILE A 35 -4.61 23.97 8.53
N LEU A 36 -4.58 23.62 7.24
CA LEU A 36 -5.11 22.36 6.72
C LEU A 36 -4.33 21.16 7.28
N ALA A 37 -3.02 21.25 7.39
CA ALA A 37 -2.16 20.20 7.93
C ALA A 37 -2.39 19.91 9.42
N ILE A 38 -2.98 20.83 10.16
CA ILE A 38 -3.40 20.62 11.55
C ILE A 38 -4.84 20.09 11.58
N MET A 39 -5.73 20.71 10.81
CA MET A 39 -7.16 20.42 10.85
C MET A 39 -7.49 19.04 10.28
N ILE A 40 -6.88 18.66 9.16
CA ILE A 40 -7.16 17.37 8.51
C ILE A 40 -6.79 16.18 9.42
N PRO A 41 -5.56 16.07 9.98
CA PRO A 41 -5.25 14.98 10.89
C PRO A 41 -6.09 14.99 12.16
N TRP A 42 -6.50 16.15 12.64
CA TRP A 42 -7.35 16.26 13.82
C TRP A 42 -8.75 15.67 13.58
N VAL A 43 -9.34 15.94 12.43
CA VAL A 43 -10.64 15.36 12.02
C VAL A 43 -10.51 13.89 11.67
N ALA A 44 -9.40 13.48 11.04
CA ALA A 44 -9.16 12.10 10.61
C ALA A 44 -8.69 11.17 11.75
N ALA A 45 -8.15 11.71 12.84
CA ALA A 45 -7.63 10.90 13.95
C ALA A 45 -8.62 9.86 14.51
N PRO A 46 -9.93 10.14 14.67
CA PRO A 46 -10.89 9.14 15.15
C PRO A 46 -11.15 8.00 14.15
N LEU A 47 -10.86 8.23 12.85
CA LEU A 47 -11.04 7.23 11.78
C LEU A 47 -9.79 6.37 11.57
N SER A 48 -8.68 6.72 12.24
CA SER A 48 -7.42 6.02 12.09
C SER A 48 -7.37 4.77 12.95
N ASP A 49 -6.85 3.68 12.39
CA ASP A 49 -6.61 2.45 13.14
C ASP A 49 -5.51 2.70 14.21
N PRO A 50 -5.82 2.62 15.51
CA PRO A 50 -4.85 2.85 16.57
C PRO A 50 -3.73 1.80 16.61
N HIS A 51 -3.90 0.67 15.95
CA HIS A 51 -2.96 -0.45 15.91
C HIS A 51 -1.98 -0.38 14.73
N ALA A 52 -2.19 0.53 13.80
CA ALA A 52 -1.37 0.71 12.61
C ALA A 52 -0.01 1.38 12.93
N ARG A 53 0.78 0.79 13.81
CA ARG A 53 2.12 1.29 14.15
C ARG A 53 3.18 0.47 13.46
N VAL A 54 4.01 1.15 12.65
CA VAL A 54 5.24 0.56 12.11
C VAL A 54 6.19 0.30 13.27
N LYS A 55 6.40 -0.97 13.63
CA LYS A 55 7.28 -1.37 14.75
C LYS A 55 8.74 -1.45 14.30
N LYS A 56 8.98 -1.77 13.02
CA LYS A 56 10.34 -1.91 12.45
C LYS A 56 10.53 -0.99 11.24
N PRO A 57 10.90 0.29 11.43
CA PRO A 57 10.97 1.27 10.33
C PRO A 57 12.03 0.92 9.27
N LEU A 58 13.14 0.28 9.65
CA LEU A 58 14.16 -0.14 8.69
C LEU A 58 13.65 -1.26 7.77
N HIS A 59 12.84 -2.20 8.29
CA HIS A 59 12.19 -3.24 7.48
C HIS A 59 11.14 -2.61 6.56
N ALA A 60 10.42 -1.58 7.01
CA ALA A 60 9.49 -0.83 6.17
C ALA A 60 10.21 -0.13 5.01
N LEU A 61 11.36 0.50 5.27
CA LEU A 61 12.17 1.13 4.21
C LEU A 61 12.66 0.09 3.19
N ARG A 62 13.16 -1.07 3.66
CA ARG A 62 13.57 -2.18 2.79
C ARG A 62 12.39 -2.69 1.94
N TYR A 63 11.22 -2.82 2.56
CA TYR A 63 10.00 -3.24 1.86
C TYR A 63 9.63 -2.26 0.75
N ILE A 64 9.64 -0.96 1.02
CA ILE A 64 9.36 0.07 0.00
C ILE A 64 10.32 -0.03 -1.17
N ILE A 65 11.63 -0.14 -0.91
CA ILE A 65 12.65 -0.26 -1.97
C ILE A 65 12.42 -1.53 -2.79
N MET A 66 12.10 -2.65 -2.14
CA MET A 66 11.79 -3.91 -2.80
C MET A 66 10.56 -3.78 -3.71
N VAL A 67 9.47 -3.20 -3.21
CA VAL A 67 8.23 -3.00 -3.98
C VAL A 67 8.47 -2.07 -5.18
N LEU A 68 9.22 -0.99 -5.01
CA LEU A 68 9.58 -0.11 -6.12
C LEU A 68 10.38 -0.84 -7.21
N GLY A 69 11.32 -1.71 -6.81
CA GLY A 69 12.05 -2.58 -7.74
C GLY A 69 11.11 -3.53 -8.49
N ASP A 70 10.17 -4.14 -7.77
CA ASP A 70 9.18 -5.06 -8.36
C ASP A 70 8.26 -4.34 -9.35
N ILE A 71 7.81 -3.14 -9.03
CA ILE A 71 7.01 -2.31 -9.94
C ILE A 71 7.78 -2.09 -11.25
N VAL A 72 9.05 -1.72 -11.18
CA VAL A 72 9.86 -1.48 -12.38
C VAL A 72 10.01 -2.75 -13.22
N VAL A 73 10.40 -3.86 -12.60
CA VAL A 73 10.58 -5.16 -13.29
C VAL A 73 9.26 -5.63 -13.91
N SER A 74 8.16 -5.62 -13.14
CA SER A 74 6.85 -6.07 -13.62
C SER A 74 6.29 -5.21 -14.74
N ASN A 75 6.59 -3.90 -14.77
CA ASN A 75 6.22 -3.05 -15.91
C ASN A 75 6.87 -3.53 -17.22
N PHE A 76 8.17 -3.88 -17.20
CA PHE A 76 8.84 -4.42 -18.38
C PHE A 76 8.29 -5.80 -18.79
N GLU A 77 7.98 -6.66 -17.82
CA GLU A 77 7.38 -7.97 -18.09
C GLU A 77 5.99 -7.83 -18.74
N VAL A 78 5.12 -6.98 -18.16
CA VAL A 78 3.77 -6.77 -18.70
C VAL A 78 3.83 -6.06 -20.05
N ALA A 79 4.66 -5.06 -20.23
CA ALA A 79 4.88 -4.43 -21.53
C ALA A 79 5.34 -5.46 -22.58
N GLY A 80 6.30 -6.32 -22.24
CA GLY A 80 6.73 -7.41 -23.11
C GLY A 80 5.64 -8.42 -23.46
N ARG A 81 4.71 -8.69 -22.52
CA ARG A 81 3.55 -9.58 -22.77
C ARG A 81 2.51 -8.91 -23.68
N ILE A 82 2.22 -7.62 -23.48
CA ILE A 82 1.28 -6.86 -24.31
C ILE A 82 1.79 -6.68 -25.74
N LEU A 83 3.09 -6.48 -25.92
CA LEU A 83 3.72 -6.36 -27.26
C LEU A 83 3.80 -7.70 -28.00
N ARG A 84 3.73 -8.83 -27.28
CA ARG A 84 3.57 -10.16 -27.89
C ARG A 84 2.07 -10.45 -28.07
N SER A 85 1.75 -11.41 -28.91
CA SER A 85 0.34 -11.80 -29.18
C SER A 85 -0.41 -12.14 -27.88
N ASN A 86 -1.56 -11.49 -27.62
CA ASN A 86 -2.42 -11.73 -26.45
C ASN A 86 -3.04 -13.14 -26.37
N LYS A 87 -2.79 -14.01 -27.38
CA LYS A 87 -3.35 -15.37 -27.45
C LYS A 87 -2.91 -16.31 -26.32
N HIS A 88 -1.91 -15.93 -25.54
CA HIS A 88 -1.35 -16.77 -24.47
C HIS A 88 -1.66 -16.23 -23.06
N LEU A 89 -2.44 -15.16 -22.95
CA LEU A 89 -2.86 -14.66 -21.65
C LEU A 89 -3.92 -15.59 -21.04
N LYS A 90 -3.73 -15.94 -19.77
CA LYS A 90 -4.66 -16.75 -18.98
C LYS A 90 -5.07 -15.94 -17.74
N PRO A 91 -6.00 -14.97 -17.88
CA PRO A 91 -6.45 -14.22 -16.73
C PRO A 91 -7.19 -15.13 -15.75
N GLY A 92 -7.00 -14.88 -14.45
CA GLY A 92 -7.63 -15.67 -13.40
C GLY A 92 -7.98 -14.83 -12.19
N LEU A 93 -9.00 -15.29 -11.44
CA LEU A 93 -9.35 -14.79 -10.13
C LEU A 93 -8.89 -15.83 -9.10
N ILE A 94 -8.09 -15.40 -8.14
CA ILE A 94 -7.47 -16.25 -7.14
C ILE A 94 -7.96 -15.84 -5.75
N ALA A 95 -8.26 -16.81 -4.90
CA ALA A 95 -8.55 -16.62 -3.49
C ALA A 95 -7.29 -16.97 -2.66
N MET A 96 -6.62 -15.96 -2.14
CA MET A 96 -5.41 -16.14 -1.32
C MET A 96 -5.78 -16.12 0.17
N PRO A 97 -5.45 -17.16 0.96
CA PRO A 97 -5.65 -17.14 2.40
C PRO A 97 -4.65 -16.17 3.04
N LEU A 98 -5.11 -15.39 4.02
CA LEU A 98 -4.33 -14.35 4.70
C LEU A 98 -3.80 -14.86 6.04
N ASP A 99 -2.51 -14.64 6.28
CA ASP A 99 -1.86 -14.85 7.59
C ASP A 99 -1.62 -13.49 8.30
N LEU A 100 -1.88 -12.39 7.62
CA LEU A 100 -1.75 -11.02 8.11
C LEU A 100 -3.05 -10.56 8.76
N THR A 101 -2.97 -9.83 9.86
CA THR A 101 -4.14 -9.31 10.57
C THR A 101 -4.08 -7.78 10.71
N GLY A 102 -5.26 -7.16 10.89
CA GLY A 102 -5.40 -5.72 11.04
C GLY A 102 -5.70 -4.99 9.73
N HIS A 103 -6.62 -4.02 9.79
CA HIS A 103 -7.10 -3.33 8.59
C HIS A 103 -5.99 -2.61 7.81
N PHE A 104 -5.09 -1.91 8.51
CA PHE A 104 -4.03 -1.14 7.86
C PHE A 104 -2.97 -2.03 7.20
N PRO A 105 -2.40 -3.07 7.85
CA PRO A 105 -1.50 -4.01 7.19
C PRO A 105 -2.13 -4.69 5.97
N LEU A 106 -3.39 -5.11 6.06
CA LEU A 106 -4.13 -5.71 4.94
C LEU A 106 -4.32 -4.71 3.79
N ALA A 107 -4.66 -3.46 4.08
CA ALA A 107 -4.76 -2.41 3.07
C ALA A 107 -3.41 -2.15 2.38
N VAL A 108 -2.29 -2.18 3.12
CA VAL A 108 -0.94 -2.05 2.54
C VAL A 108 -0.63 -3.23 1.62
N LEU A 109 -0.97 -4.47 2.03
CA LEU A 109 -0.79 -5.66 1.20
C LEU A 109 -1.59 -5.57 -0.10
N ALA A 110 -2.89 -5.26 0.00
CA ALA A 110 -3.78 -5.12 -1.16
C ALA A 110 -3.29 -4.01 -2.11
N SER A 111 -2.86 -2.87 -1.56
CA SER A 111 -2.27 -1.78 -2.35
C SER A 111 -0.99 -2.21 -3.04
N THR A 112 -0.10 -2.94 -2.36
CA THR A 112 1.15 -3.44 -2.95
C THR A 112 0.88 -4.38 -4.13
N ILE A 113 -0.07 -5.32 -3.97
CA ILE A 113 -0.47 -6.25 -5.04
C ILE A 113 -1.03 -5.47 -6.24
N SER A 114 -1.86 -4.45 -5.98
CA SER A 114 -2.47 -3.63 -7.04
C SER A 114 -1.48 -2.66 -7.72
N LEU A 115 -0.44 -2.23 -7.02
CA LEU A 115 0.66 -1.43 -7.59
C LEU A 115 1.60 -2.28 -8.47
N THR A 116 1.62 -3.59 -8.28
CA THR A 116 2.42 -4.49 -9.10
C THR A 116 1.69 -4.78 -10.41
N PRO A 117 2.22 -4.36 -11.59
CA PRO A 117 1.58 -4.58 -12.88
C PRO A 117 1.22 -6.04 -13.15
N GLY A 118 0.00 -6.26 -13.62
CA GLY A 118 -0.51 -7.58 -13.93
C GLY A 118 -1.31 -8.24 -12.80
N THR A 119 -1.44 -7.61 -11.63
CA THR A 119 -2.30 -8.06 -10.54
C THR A 119 -3.14 -6.92 -9.97
N VAL A 120 -4.33 -7.22 -9.50
CA VAL A 120 -5.23 -6.27 -8.83
C VAL A 120 -5.92 -6.99 -7.68
N SER A 121 -5.85 -6.42 -6.49
CA SER A 121 -6.69 -6.83 -5.36
C SER A 121 -8.12 -6.39 -5.60
N VAL A 122 -9.05 -7.33 -5.57
CA VAL A 122 -10.47 -7.08 -5.89
C VAL A 122 -11.25 -6.78 -4.63
N ASP A 123 -11.22 -7.69 -3.66
CA ASP A 123 -11.99 -7.58 -2.42
C ASP A 123 -11.43 -8.51 -1.34
N PHE A 124 -11.86 -8.29 -0.11
CA PHE A 124 -11.64 -9.20 1.01
C PHE A 124 -12.91 -10.00 1.30
N SER A 125 -12.76 -11.21 1.84
CA SER A 125 -13.90 -11.92 2.42
C SER A 125 -14.47 -11.17 3.63
N GLU A 126 -15.74 -11.40 3.97
CA GLU A 126 -16.39 -10.74 5.11
C GLU A 126 -15.67 -10.99 6.45
N ASP A 127 -15.07 -12.15 6.61
CA ASP A 127 -14.26 -12.54 7.77
C ASP A 127 -12.80 -12.06 7.72
N MET A 128 -12.41 -11.34 6.64
CA MET A 128 -11.05 -10.83 6.39
C MET A 128 -9.95 -11.93 6.38
N GLN A 129 -10.32 -13.17 6.09
CA GLN A 129 -9.38 -14.30 6.03
C GLN A 129 -8.90 -14.60 4.61
N TRP A 130 -9.56 -14.06 3.60
CA TRP A 130 -9.23 -14.27 2.20
C TRP A 130 -9.13 -12.95 1.46
N LEU A 131 -8.15 -12.87 0.56
CA LEU A 131 -8.02 -11.77 -0.40
C LEU A 131 -8.25 -12.32 -1.81
N TYR A 132 -9.21 -11.72 -2.53
CA TYR A 132 -9.47 -12.03 -3.94
C TYR A 132 -8.58 -11.16 -4.82
N ILE A 133 -7.80 -11.82 -5.68
CA ILE A 133 -6.82 -11.18 -6.55
C ILE A 133 -7.14 -11.53 -7.98
N HIS A 134 -7.31 -10.52 -8.84
CA HIS A 134 -7.36 -10.74 -10.28
C HIS A 134 -5.94 -10.62 -10.86
N ALA A 135 -5.51 -11.64 -11.60
CA ALA A 135 -4.22 -11.63 -12.26
C ALA A 135 -4.38 -11.72 -13.78
N LEU A 136 -3.60 -10.92 -14.51
CA LEU A 136 -3.60 -10.88 -15.99
C LEU A 136 -3.17 -12.21 -16.58
N HIS A 137 -2.32 -12.95 -15.88
CA HIS A 137 -1.81 -14.24 -16.34
C HIS A 137 -1.47 -15.15 -15.16
N VAL A 138 -2.06 -16.33 -15.13
CA VAL A 138 -1.88 -17.36 -14.10
C VAL A 138 -1.53 -18.66 -14.79
N ASP A 139 -0.30 -19.13 -14.65
CA ASP A 139 0.11 -20.45 -15.06
C ASP A 139 -0.14 -21.47 -13.95
N ASP A 140 0.16 -21.12 -12.72
CA ASP A 140 -0.04 -21.90 -11.51
C ASP A 140 -0.47 -20.99 -10.36
N GLU A 141 -1.65 -21.23 -9.84
CA GLU A 141 -2.28 -20.46 -8.78
C GLU A 141 -1.47 -20.53 -7.47
N GLN A 142 -1.03 -21.73 -7.08
CA GLN A 142 -0.30 -21.93 -5.84
C GLN A 142 1.05 -21.22 -5.87
N SER A 143 1.76 -21.27 -6.98
CA SER A 143 3.04 -20.57 -7.15
C SER A 143 2.88 -19.04 -7.04
N LEU A 144 1.77 -18.49 -7.54
CA LEU A 144 1.49 -17.06 -7.40
C LEU A 144 1.16 -16.70 -5.94
N ILE A 145 0.35 -17.50 -5.26
CA ILE A 145 0.03 -17.31 -3.83
C ILE A 145 1.32 -17.35 -2.99
N ASP A 146 2.15 -18.38 -3.17
CA ASP A 146 3.39 -18.55 -2.40
C ASP A 146 4.36 -17.38 -2.62
N ARG A 147 4.44 -16.87 -3.83
CA ARG A 147 5.23 -15.68 -4.17
C ARG A 147 4.71 -14.43 -3.46
N ILE A 148 3.40 -14.19 -3.46
CA ILE A 148 2.80 -13.03 -2.79
C ILE A 148 3.01 -13.16 -1.28
N LYS A 149 2.76 -14.33 -0.70
CA LYS A 149 2.95 -14.59 0.73
C LYS A 149 4.39 -14.35 1.17
N SER A 150 5.34 -14.97 0.51
CA SER A 150 6.76 -14.86 0.89
C SER A 150 7.34 -13.48 0.64
N ARG A 151 6.94 -12.81 -0.46
CA ARG A 151 7.56 -11.56 -0.89
C ARG A 151 6.91 -10.32 -0.28
N TYR A 152 5.59 -10.33 -0.05
CA TYR A 152 4.85 -9.16 0.43
C TYR A 152 4.25 -9.37 1.80
N GLU A 153 3.52 -10.46 2.03
CA GLU A 153 2.82 -10.68 3.30
C GLU A 153 3.77 -10.91 4.47
N ALA A 154 4.75 -11.80 4.34
CA ALA A 154 5.68 -12.13 5.40
C ALA A 154 6.50 -10.91 5.89
N PRO A 155 7.08 -10.05 5.02
CA PRO A 155 7.71 -8.82 5.48
C PRO A 155 6.76 -7.85 6.18
N LEU A 156 5.50 -7.74 5.75
CA LEU A 156 4.51 -6.88 6.41
C LEU A 156 4.18 -7.38 7.80
N ARG A 157 4.07 -8.69 8.01
CA ARG A 157 3.91 -9.28 9.35
C ARG A 157 5.06 -8.89 10.28
N GLU A 158 6.29 -8.86 9.79
CA GLU A 158 7.45 -8.41 10.58
C GLU A 158 7.42 -6.92 10.88
N ILE A 159 7.02 -6.08 9.90
CA ILE A 159 6.98 -4.62 10.03
C ILE A 159 5.96 -4.20 11.07
N PHE A 160 4.78 -4.80 11.05
CA PHE A 160 3.67 -4.48 11.95
C PHE A 160 3.65 -5.36 13.20
N ALA A 161 4.39 -6.46 13.21
CA ALA A 161 4.44 -7.48 14.27
C ALA A 161 3.03 -7.99 14.63
N CYS A 162 2.30 -8.45 13.63
CA CYS A 162 0.97 -9.05 13.69
C CYS A 162 0.97 -10.37 12.91
#